data_4bd8e6058866e2160cbd81229cf4fe9c
#
_entry.id   4bd8e6058866e2160cbd81229cf4fe9c
#
_cell.length_a   1.000
_cell.length_b   1.000
_cell.length_c   1.000
_cell.angle_alpha   90.00
_cell.angle_beta   90.00
_cell.angle_gamma   90.00
#
_symmetry.space_group_name_H-M   'P 1'
#
loop_
_entity.id
_entity.type
_entity.pdbx_description
1 polymer ?
#
loop_
_entity_poly.entity_id
_entity_poly.type
_entity_poly.pdbx_seq_one_letter_code
_entity_poly.pdbx_strand_id
1 'polypeptide(L)'
;MPVRRQIPARPRSKMPFLKKLFWLYFLLLIFEGALRKWVLPGFSAPLLLVRDPVAVLIIIEAYRKNKWPERWSVVTGILACALLGLCVWQMILEDNSWIAAVYGLRSYLLPFPVAFIMGENLDADDLRKFGAATLWLMLPLAALEVAQYVAPQGSLLNAGAYKGAGQIYYVEEHVRASGTFSFVAGPTFYNAIVASLLLYGLMNKKFVKKWLLWAAVFALVLSVPVVGSRTLVAELAGIAVCAGIAAMFGVSQFVKVVKVALPLLAVYLLMSLLPVFSSASQSLSARSTSAYSSEGGMRRAMVLRTSGTIAFALINTDYSSHPLGIGMGRGAAAVSALATGRVQFVAGEYEFIREMVELGPFPSIAFSLFRFLLAFSLTFSAIKCAQHREPLALLLVTPLFATLCFGTFEQPTDQGFMVICVAFTIAAIRGSSMGVEGKTARAPAPLGPGRRIQAPPGWGSVRPR
;
A
#
# COMPACT_ATOMS: atom_id res chain seq x y z
N MET A 1 24.91 -20.48 42.83
CA MET A 1 23.85 -20.57 41.77
C MET A 1 23.47 -19.17 41.37
N PRO A 2 23.66 -18.72 40.12
CA PRO A 2 23.21 -17.40 39.69
C PRO A 2 21.72 -17.42 39.42
N VAL A 3 20.97 -16.56 40.10
CA VAL A 3 19.54 -16.33 39.92
C VAL A 3 19.30 -15.85 38.49
N ARG A 4 18.68 -16.69 37.69
CA ARG A 4 18.17 -16.35 36.35
C ARG A 4 17.10 -15.29 36.53
N ARG A 5 17.39 -14.00 36.27
CA ARG A 5 16.37 -12.98 36.11
C ARG A 5 15.50 -13.39 34.92
N GLN A 6 14.31 -13.89 35.22
CA GLN A 6 13.25 -14.00 34.22
C GLN A 6 12.84 -12.60 33.82
N ILE A 7 13.16 -12.22 32.58
CA ILE A 7 12.61 -11.01 31.96
C ILE A 7 11.11 -11.26 31.88
N PRO A 8 10.26 -10.45 32.54
CA PRO A 8 8.84 -10.64 32.49
C PRO A 8 8.35 -10.55 31.06
N ALA A 9 7.58 -11.55 30.60
CA ALA A 9 6.89 -11.47 29.32
C ALA A 9 6.04 -10.22 29.34
N ARG A 10 6.26 -9.28 28.41
CA ARG A 10 5.44 -8.07 28.27
C ARG A 10 3.97 -8.52 28.19
N PRO A 11 3.09 -7.99 29.05
CA PRO A 11 1.69 -8.35 29.06
C PRO A 11 1.13 -8.11 27.65
N ARG A 12 0.42 -9.11 27.09
CA ARG A 12 -0.37 -8.96 25.86
C ARG A 12 -1.32 -7.79 26.07
N SER A 13 -1.02 -6.62 25.53
CA SER A 13 -1.91 -5.46 25.67
C SER A 13 -3.23 -5.84 25.02
N LYS A 14 -4.32 -5.80 25.81
CA LYS A 14 -5.70 -5.77 25.29
C LYS A 14 -5.68 -4.76 24.16
N MET A 15 -6.26 -5.08 22.97
CA MET A 15 -6.19 -4.25 21.76
C MET A 15 -6.39 -2.79 22.12
N PRO A 16 -5.36 -1.93 22.13
CA PRO A 16 -5.53 -0.55 22.52
C PRO A 16 -6.49 0.09 21.50
N PHE A 17 -7.23 1.09 21.93
CA PHE A 17 -8.19 1.81 21.08
C PHE A 17 -7.57 2.26 19.75
N LEU A 18 -6.30 2.65 19.77
CA LEU A 18 -5.52 2.99 18.58
C LEU A 18 -5.52 1.86 17.52
N LYS A 19 -5.34 0.58 17.93
CA LYS A 19 -5.39 -0.55 16.99
C LYS A 19 -6.79 -0.79 16.42
N LYS A 20 -7.85 -0.48 17.20
CA LYS A 20 -9.23 -0.52 16.69
C LYS A 20 -9.46 0.55 15.62
N LEU A 21 -8.89 1.74 15.79
CA LEU A 21 -8.93 2.79 14.77
C LEU A 21 -8.18 2.37 13.50
N PHE A 22 -7.04 1.66 13.61
CA PHE A 22 -6.35 1.11 12.43
C PHE A 22 -7.23 0.12 11.67
N TRP A 23 -7.94 -0.78 12.38
CA TRP A 23 -8.89 -1.69 11.76
C TRP A 23 -10.06 -0.96 11.10
N LEU A 24 -10.61 0.04 11.76
CA LEU A 24 -11.69 0.86 11.20
C LEU A 24 -11.24 1.58 9.93
N TYR A 25 -10.03 2.18 9.93
CA TYR A 25 -9.45 2.84 8.76
C TYR A 25 -9.30 1.85 7.59
N PHE A 26 -8.78 0.66 7.86
CA PHE A 26 -8.61 -0.40 6.87
C PHE A 26 -9.95 -0.89 6.30
N LEU A 27 -10.93 -1.17 7.15
CA LEU A 27 -12.25 -1.61 6.69
C LEU A 27 -12.97 -0.53 5.89
N LEU A 28 -12.90 0.72 6.32
CA LEU A 28 -13.46 1.83 5.55
C LEU A 28 -12.76 1.98 4.20
N LEU A 29 -11.46 1.74 4.09
CA LEU A 29 -10.77 1.73 2.79
C LEU A 29 -11.36 0.69 1.83
N ILE A 30 -11.68 -0.50 2.33
CA ILE A 30 -12.21 -1.59 1.50
C ILE A 30 -13.69 -1.36 1.13
N PHE A 31 -14.49 -0.81 2.05
CA PHE A 31 -15.95 -0.75 1.92
C PHE A 31 -16.52 0.64 1.63
N GLU A 32 -15.70 1.70 1.65
CA GLU A 32 -16.15 3.08 1.36
C GLU A 32 -16.91 3.16 0.04
N GLY A 33 -16.37 2.56 -1.03
CA GLY A 33 -17.02 2.59 -2.33
C GLY A 33 -18.34 1.82 -2.36
N ALA A 34 -18.46 0.71 -1.62
CA ALA A 34 -19.72 -0.02 -1.47
C ALA A 34 -20.78 0.82 -0.75
N LEU A 35 -20.39 1.53 0.30
CA LEU A 35 -21.29 2.48 0.98
C LEU A 35 -21.81 3.56 0.02
N ARG A 36 -20.94 4.10 -0.82
CA ARG A 36 -21.27 5.16 -1.79
C ARG A 36 -22.12 4.67 -2.96
N LYS A 37 -21.88 3.44 -3.43
CA LYS A 37 -22.57 2.87 -4.59
C LYS A 37 -23.95 2.33 -4.25
N TRP A 38 -24.07 1.61 -3.14
CA TRP A 38 -25.25 0.77 -2.88
C TRP A 38 -25.99 1.12 -1.60
N VAL A 39 -25.30 1.55 -0.54
CA VAL A 39 -25.93 1.74 0.78
C VAL A 39 -26.44 3.17 0.95
N LEU A 40 -25.60 4.15 0.64
CA LEU A 40 -25.92 5.59 0.85
C LEU A 40 -25.52 6.42 -0.39
N PRO A 41 -26.09 6.15 -1.58
CA PRO A 41 -25.70 6.85 -2.80
C PRO A 41 -26.00 8.36 -2.75
N GLY A 42 -27.01 8.79 -1.95
CA GLY A 42 -27.32 10.20 -1.73
C GLY A 42 -26.24 10.96 -0.93
N PHE A 43 -25.39 10.25 -0.16
CA PHE A 43 -24.28 10.80 0.62
C PHE A 43 -22.91 10.51 -0.03
N SER A 44 -22.88 10.22 -1.31
CA SER A 44 -21.65 9.81 -2.00
C SER A 44 -20.51 10.83 -1.86
N ALA A 45 -20.79 12.14 -1.93
CA ALA A 45 -19.76 13.17 -1.78
C ALA A 45 -19.21 13.28 -0.34
N PRO A 46 -20.04 13.38 0.73
CA PRO A 46 -19.53 13.37 2.10
C PRO A 46 -18.79 12.07 2.47
N LEU A 47 -19.25 10.92 2.01
CA LEU A 47 -18.63 9.62 2.26
C LEU A 47 -17.23 9.49 1.66
N LEU A 48 -16.87 10.35 0.71
CA LEU A 48 -15.50 10.46 0.18
C LEU A 48 -14.48 10.77 1.30
N LEU A 49 -14.91 11.51 2.32
CA LEU A 49 -14.09 11.94 3.45
C LEU A 49 -14.31 11.07 4.70
N VAL A 50 -15.04 9.96 4.62
CA VAL A 50 -15.43 9.15 5.80
C VAL A 50 -14.24 8.63 6.61
N ARG A 51 -13.06 8.47 5.99
CA ARG A 51 -11.84 8.02 6.64
C ARG A 51 -11.07 9.15 7.35
N ASP A 52 -11.29 10.41 6.98
CA ASP A 52 -10.54 11.53 7.52
C ASP A 52 -10.78 11.75 9.02
N PRO A 53 -12.01 11.69 9.54
CA PRO A 53 -12.24 11.71 11.00
C PRO A 53 -11.48 10.59 11.72
N VAL A 54 -11.41 9.39 11.14
CA VAL A 54 -10.67 8.27 11.72
C VAL A 54 -9.16 8.54 11.68
N ALA A 55 -8.65 9.12 10.59
CA ALA A 55 -7.25 9.53 10.46
C ALA A 55 -6.85 10.57 11.53
N VAL A 56 -7.70 11.58 11.75
CA VAL A 56 -7.51 12.58 12.79
C VAL A 56 -7.54 11.94 14.19
N LEU A 57 -8.49 11.04 14.44
CA LEU A 57 -8.56 10.30 15.71
C LEU A 57 -7.31 9.44 15.95
N ILE A 58 -6.74 8.82 14.90
CA ILE A 58 -5.47 8.08 14.99
C ILE A 58 -4.34 9.00 15.46
N ILE A 59 -4.23 10.20 14.89
CA ILE A 59 -3.21 11.19 15.25
C ILE A 59 -3.38 11.65 16.70
N ILE A 60 -4.60 12.03 17.08
CA ILE A 60 -4.92 12.49 18.44
C ILE A 60 -4.62 11.40 19.47
N GLU A 61 -5.07 10.16 19.21
CA GLU A 61 -4.88 9.06 20.15
C GLU A 61 -3.40 8.64 20.25
N ALA A 62 -2.66 8.67 19.15
CA ALA A 62 -1.22 8.42 19.16
C ALA A 62 -0.48 9.46 20.00
N TYR A 63 -0.84 10.73 19.88
CA TYR A 63 -0.27 11.80 20.70
C TYR A 63 -0.61 11.63 22.18
N ARG A 64 -1.90 11.42 22.52
CA ARG A 64 -2.37 11.21 23.90
C ARG A 64 -1.73 10.02 24.60
N LYS A 65 -1.39 8.97 23.87
CA LYS A 65 -0.81 7.73 24.42
C LYS A 65 0.72 7.67 24.32
N ASN A 66 1.39 8.77 23.93
CA ASN A 66 2.83 8.79 23.65
C ASN A 66 3.25 7.67 22.69
N LYS A 67 2.43 7.44 21.63
CA LYS A 67 2.67 6.47 20.56
C LYS A 67 3.07 7.15 19.25
N TRP A 68 3.34 8.44 19.33
CA TRP A 68 3.86 9.21 18.21
C TRP A 68 5.23 8.66 17.79
N PRO A 69 5.48 8.46 16.50
CA PRO A 69 6.75 7.89 16.02
C PRO A 69 7.86 8.96 16.00
N GLU A 70 8.69 9.01 17.05
CA GLU A 70 9.78 10.00 17.18
C GLU A 70 10.69 10.03 15.96
N ARG A 71 10.99 8.85 15.39
CA ARG A 71 11.82 8.71 14.18
C ARG A 71 11.31 9.54 13.00
N TRP A 72 9.98 9.71 12.88
CA TRP A 72 9.32 10.40 11.78
C TRP A 72 8.86 11.82 12.14
N SER A 73 9.09 12.26 13.39
CA SER A 73 8.63 13.56 13.89
C SER A 73 9.20 14.72 13.09
N VAL A 74 10.52 14.70 12.84
CA VAL A 74 11.20 15.76 12.08
C VAL A 74 10.65 15.85 10.66
N VAL A 75 10.55 14.72 9.99
CA VAL A 75 10.02 14.65 8.60
C VAL A 75 8.58 15.15 8.55
N THR A 76 7.73 14.68 9.47
CA THR A 76 6.33 15.11 9.55
C THR A 76 6.22 16.60 9.88
N GLY A 77 7.07 17.10 10.78
CA GLY A 77 7.11 18.50 11.17
C GLY A 77 7.52 19.41 10.01
N ILE A 78 8.57 19.08 9.29
CA ILE A 78 9.03 19.85 8.11
C ILE A 78 7.92 19.86 7.04
N LEU A 79 7.35 18.70 6.74
CA LEU A 79 6.27 18.59 5.76
C LEU A 79 5.06 19.44 6.17
N ALA A 80 4.65 19.35 7.45
CA ALA A 80 3.53 20.13 7.96
C ALA A 80 3.80 21.64 7.87
N CYS A 81 4.97 22.11 8.32
CA CYS A 81 5.33 23.52 8.25
C CYS A 81 5.37 24.04 6.81
N ALA A 82 5.97 23.27 5.89
CA ALA A 82 6.06 23.66 4.48
C ALA A 82 4.67 23.75 3.82
N LEU A 83 3.83 22.72 3.99
CA LEU A 83 2.50 22.68 3.38
C LEU A 83 1.54 23.69 4.03
N LEU A 84 1.58 23.88 5.35
CA LEU A 84 0.78 24.91 6.03
C LEU A 84 1.21 26.32 5.60
N GLY A 85 2.52 26.58 5.54
CA GLY A 85 3.04 27.87 5.07
C GLY A 85 2.61 28.16 3.64
N LEU A 86 2.73 27.18 2.75
CA LEU A 86 2.28 27.31 1.36
C LEU A 86 0.77 27.53 1.27
N CYS A 87 -0.01 26.79 2.08
CA CYS A 87 -1.47 26.93 2.14
C CYS A 87 -1.89 28.35 2.52
N VAL A 88 -1.29 28.90 3.58
CA VAL A 88 -1.56 30.28 4.04
C VAL A 88 -1.18 31.28 2.97
N TRP A 89 -0.01 31.12 2.34
CA TRP A 89 0.44 31.95 1.22
C TRP A 89 -0.60 31.97 0.09
N GLN A 90 -1.04 30.78 -0.36
CA GLN A 90 -2.01 30.66 -1.44
C GLN A 90 -3.40 31.21 -1.11
N MET A 91 -3.82 31.14 0.16
CA MET A 91 -5.08 31.74 0.59
C MET A 91 -5.04 33.28 0.55
N ILE A 92 -3.86 33.88 0.81
CA ILE A 92 -3.71 35.35 0.88
C ILE A 92 -3.47 35.95 -0.52
N LEU A 93 -2.64 35.31 -1.34
CA LEU A 93 -2.15 35.89 -2.59
C LEU A 93 -2.79 35.32 -3.85
N GLU A 94 -3.26 34.07 -3.80
CA GLU A 94 -3.85 33.37 -4.97
C GLU A 94 -5.37 33.23 -4.85
N ASP A 95 -6.00 33.88 -3.87
CA ASP A 95 -7.44 33.80 -3.63
C ASP A 95 -7.96 32.34 -3.55
N ASN A 96 -7.14 31.44 -2.97
CA ASN A 96 -7.54 30.06 -2.82
C ASN A 96 -8.68 29.91 -1.79
N SER A 97 -9.79 29.30 -2.22
CA SER A 97 -10.93 29.13 -1.33
C SER A 97 -10.55 28.24 -0.13
N TRP A 98 -11.11 28.55 1.05
CA TRP A 98 -10.85 27.75 2.27
C TRP A 98 -11.24 26.28 2.10
N ILE A 99 -12.28 25.97 1.29
CA ILE A 99 -12.71 24.59 0.99
C ILE A 99 -11.62 23.85 0.20
N ALA A 100 -11.07 24.48 -0.85
CA ALA A 100 -9.99 23.91 -1.64
C ALA A 100 -8.71 23.76 -0.78
N ALA A 101 -8.36 24.78 0.00
CA ALA A 101 -7.20 24.78 0.88
C ALA A 101 -7.24 23.62 1.92
N VAL A 102 -8.36 23.45 2.59
CA VAL A 102 -8.56 22.34 3.56
C VAL A 102 -8.51 20.98 2.85
N TYR A 103 -9.16 20.85 1.70
CA TYR A 103 -9.13 19.62 0.92
C TYR A 103 -7.71 19.28 0.42
N GLY A 104 -7.00 20.28 -0.10
CA GLY A 104 -5.62 20.10 -0.55
C GLY A 104 -4.68 19.74 0.60
N LEU A 105 -4.73 20.49 1.72
CA LEU A 105 -3.91 20.22 2.89
C LEU A 105 -4.18 18.80 3.44
N ARG A 106 -5.44 18.41 3.51
CA ARG A 106 -5.84 17.03 3.85
C ARG A 106 -5.18 16.01 2.91
N SER A 107 -5.18 16.30 1.60
CA SER A 107 -4.67 15.36 0.59
C SER A 107 -3.15 15.19 0.68
N TYR A 108 -2.41 16.26 0.87
CA TYR A 108 -0.94 16.25 0.87
C TYR A 108 -0.33 15.93 2.24
N LEU A 109 -0.98 16.30 3.35
CA LEU A 109 -0.39 16.15 4.69
C LEU A 109 -0.89 14.94 5.46
N LEU A 110 -2.23 14.76 5.54
CA LEU A 110 -2.86 13.82 6.49
C LEU A 110 -2.42 12.35 6.32
N PRO A 111 -2.17 11.81 5.11
CA PRO A 111 -1.83 10.40 4.92
C PRO A 111 -0.50 9.99 5.55
N PHE A 112 0.52 10.88 5.57
CA PHE A 112 1.87 10.54 6.04
C PHE A 112 1.95 10.26 7.54
N PRO A 113 1.48 11.16 8.44
CA PRO A 113 1.50 10.87 9.87
C PRO A 113 0.70 9.61 10.21
N VAL A 114 -0.44 9.38 9.55
CA VAL A 114 -1.24 8.17 9.75
C VAL A 114 -0.46 6.92 9.37
N ALA A 115 0.20 6.92 8.21
CA ALA A 115 1.04 5.81 7.74
C ALA A 115 2.19 5.50 8.71
N PHE A 116 2.87 6.54 9.20
CA PHE A 116 3.98 6.38 10.14
C PHE A 116 3.51 5.89 11.51
N ILE A 117 2.41 6.44 12.03
CA ILE A 117 1.81 5.99 13.30
C ILE A 117 1.40 4.52 13.20
N MET A 118 0.70 4.13 12.13
CA MET A 118 0.32 2.74 11.92
C MET A 118 1.55 1.83 11.81
N GLY A 119 2.53 2.16 10.97
CA GLY A 119 3.72 1.36 10.74
C GLY A 119 4.58 1.15 11.99
N GLU A 120 4.70 2.18 12.84
CA GLU A 120 5.46 2.09 14.09
C GLU A 120 4.71 1.41 15.24
N ASN A 121 3.38 1.33 15.20
CA ASN A 121 2.57 0.74 16.26
C ASN A 121 1.96 -0.63 15.92
N LEU A 122 2.06 -1.09 14.68
CA LEU A 122 1.72 -2.46 14.30
C LEU A 122 2.86 -3.42 14.67
N ASP A 123 2.54 -4.52 15.34
CA ASP A 123 3.49 -5.61 15.59
C ASP A 123 3.34 -6.73 14.54
N ALA A 124 4.21 -7.73 14.60
CA ALA A 124 4.18 -8.86 13.66
C ALA A 124 2.87 -9.67 13.72
N ASP A 125 2.25 -9.79 14.89
CA ASP A 125 0.96 -10.45 15.07
C ASP A 125 -0.17 -9.62 14.45
N ASP A 126 -0.14 -8.30 14.60
CA ASP A 126 -1.10 -7.42 13.95
C ASP A 126 -0.98 -7.49 12.44
N LEU A 127 0.25 -7.40 11.91
CA LEU A 127 0.50 -7.51 10.47
C LEU A 127 0.00 -8.84 9.91
N ARG A 128 0.18 -9.94 10.66
CA ARG A 128 -0.38 -11.25 10.31
C ARG A 128 -1.90 -11.24 10.28
N LYS A 129 -2.55 -10.57 11.26
CA LYS A 129 -4.04 -10.47 11.31
C LYS A 129 -4.57 -9.64 10.15
N PHE A 130 -3.96 -8.49 9.86
CA PHE A 130 -4.33 -7.67 8.70
C PHE A 130 -4.10 -8.44 7.40
N GLY A 131 -2.98 -9.14 7.27
CA GLY A 131 -2.71 -10.00 6.11
C GLY A 131 -3.73 -11.13 5.96
N ALA A 132 -4.09 -11.80 7.04
CA ALA A 132 -5.14 -12.82 7.01
C ALA A 132 -6.50 -12.24 6.61
N ALA A 133 -6.87 -11.07 7.13
CA ALA A 133 -8.11 -10.39 6.77
C ALA A 133 -8.11 -9.96 5.29
N THR A 134 -7.00 -9.44 4.79
CA THR A 134 -6.84 -9.10 3.37
C THR A 134 -7.06 -10.33 2.49
N LEU A 135 -6.46 -11.47 2.82
CA LEU A 135 -6.64 -12.71 2.06
C LEU A 135 -8.07 -13.27 2.17
N TRP A 136 -8.74 -13.13 3.32
CA TRP A 136 -10.13 -13.51 3.48
C TRP A 136 -11.08 -12.65 2.65
N LEU A 137 -10.89 -11.35 2.68
CA LEU A 137 -11.72 -10.38 1.93
C LEU A 137 -11.53 -10.53 0.42
N MET A 138 -10.40 -11.05 -0.04
CA MET A 138 -10.16 -11.33 -1.46
C MET A 138 -11.21 -12.26 -2.05
N LEU A 139 -11.71 -13.24 -1.27
CA LEU A 139 -12.67 -14.23 -1.78
C LEU A 139 -14.01 -13.60 -2.21
N PRO A 140 -14.73 -12.87 -1.33
CA PRO A 140 -15.97 -12.21 -1.74
C PRO A 140 -15.73 -11.06 -2.72
N LEU A 141 -14.57 -10.37 -2.66
CA LEU A 141 -14.24 -9.31 -3.61
C LEU A 141 -14.07 -9.86 -5.02
N ALA A 142 -13.32 -10.95 -5.22
CA ALA A 142 -13.17 -11.59 -6.52
C ALA A 142 -14.51 -12.10 -7.07
N ALA A 143 -15.36 -12.69 -6.23
CA ALA A 143 -16.69 -13.11 -6.63
C ALA A 143 -17.55 -11.92 -7.10
N LEU A 144 -17.48 -10.80 -6.38
CA LEU A 144 -18.18 -9.57 -6.76
C LEU A 144 -17.62 -9.00 -8.07
N GLU A 145 -16.30 -8.97 -8.25
CA GLU A 145 -15.65 -8.48 -9.46
C GLU A 145 -16.06 -9.30 -10.69
N VAL A 146 -16.12 -10.62 -10.57
CA VAL A 146 -16.62 -11.50 -11.63
C VAL A 146 -18.12 -11.23 -11.93
N ALA A 147 -18.92 -11.08 -10.88
CA ALA A 147 -20.33 -10.74 -11.05
C ALA A 147 -20.52 -9.39 -11.75
N GLN A 148 -19.71 -8.39 -11.43
CA GLN A 148 -19.71 -7.08 -12.11
C GLN A 148 -19.31 -7.18 -13.58
N TYR A 149 -18.29 -8.00 -13.89
CA TYR A 149 -17.83 -8.21 -15.25
C TYR A 149 -18.88 -8.85 -16.16
N VAL A 150 -19.60 -9.85 -15.62
CA VAL A 150 -20.65 -10.58 -16.37
C VAL A 150 -21.97 -9.81 -16.42
N ALA A 151 -22.24 -8.96 -15.44
CA ALA A 151 -23.50 -8.23 -15.35
C ALA A 151 -23.62 -7.15 -16.45
N PRO A 152 -24.83 -6.90 -16.97
CA PRO A 152 -25.08 -5.79 -17.89
C PRO A 152 -24.63 -4.45 -17.30
N GLN A 153 -24.27 -3.51 -18.19
CA GLN A 153 -23.78 -2.17 -17.81
C GLN A 153 -24.75 -1.42 -16.87
N GLY A 154 -26.05 -1.46 -17.14
CA GLY A 154 -27.08 -0.81 -16.33
C GLY A 154 -27.48 -1.52 -15.04
N SER A 155 -26.81 -2.61 -14.69
CA SER A 155 -27.09 -3.38 -13.48
C SER A 155 -26.70 -2.60 -12.21
N LEU A 156 -27.44 -2.84 -11.10
CA LEU A 156 -27.12 -2.28 -9.79
C LEU A 156 -25.69 -2.65 -9.33
N LEU A 157 -25.18 -3.81 -9.73
CA LEU A 157 -23.80 -4.22 -9.43
C LEU A 157 -22.77 -3.25 -10.05
N ASN A 158 -23.10 -2.65 -11.19
CA ASN A 158 -22.26 -1.74 -11.96
C ASN A 158 -22.55 -0.26 -11.67
N ALA A 159 -23.25 0.05 -10.57
CA ALA A 159 -23.46 1.42 -10.14
C ALA A 159 -22.13 2.15 -9.92
N GLY A 160 -22.04 3.39 -10.42
CA GLY A 160 -20.89 4.26 -10.17
C GLY A 160 -20.96 4.89 -8.78
N ALA A 161 -19.82 5.38 -8.31
CA ALA A 161 -19.72 6.03 -6.99
C ALA A 161 -20.27 7.47 -6.98
N TYR A 162 -20.62 8.04 -8.14
CA TYR A 162 -21.26 9.35 -8.26
C TYR A 162 -22.62 9.18 -8.93
N LYS A 163 -23.59 10.01 -8.54
CA LYS A 163 -24.94 9.99 -9.10
C LYS A 163 -24.87 10.23 -10.63
N GLY A 164 -25.40 9.28 -11.41
CA GLY A 164 -25.38 9.34 -12.87
C GLY A 164 -24.06 8.92 -13.54
N ALA A 165 -23.02 8.57 -12.79
CA ALA A 165 -21.81 8.02 -13.34
C ALA A 165 -21.90 6.49 -13.40
N GLY A 166 -21.65 5.90 -14.58
CA GLY A 166 -21.43 4.46 -14.73
C GLY A 166 -19.99 4.09 -14.37
N GLN A 167 -19.71 2.81 -14.37
CA GLN A 167 -18.33 2.31 -14.29
C GLN A 167 -17.60 2.51 -15.62
N ILE A 168 -16.26 2.53 -15.57
CA ILE A 168 -15.41 2.60 -16.76
C ILE A 168 -15.55 1.28 -17.55
N TYR A 169 -15.79 1.40 -18.85
CA TYR A 169 -15.98 0.26 -19.73
C TYR A 169 -14.66 -0.33 -20.24
N TYR A 170 -14.71 -1.60 -20.58
CA TYR A 170 -13.78 -2.21 -21.53
C TYR A 170 -14.11 -1.76 -22.97
N VAL A 171 -13.22 -2.12 -23.90
CA VAL A 171 -13.38 -1.83 -25.34
C VAL A 171 -14.59 -2.55 -25.94
N GLU A 172 -15.07 -3.65 -25.35
CA GLU A 172 -16.14 -4.52 -25.87
C GLU A 172 -17.20 -4.79 -24.81
N GLU A 173 -18.12 -3.87 -24.57
CA GLU A 173 -19.37 -4.06 -23.79
C GLU A 173 -19.24 -4.50 -22.31
N HIS A 174 -18.12 -5.00 -21.86
CA HIS A 174 -17.90 -5.40 -20.46
C HIS A 174 -17.44 -4.24 -19.60
N VAL A 175 -17.86 -4.24 -18.34
CA VAL A 175 -17.45 -3.26 -17.34
C VAL A 175 -16.12 -3.69 -16.69
N ARG A 176 -15.21 -2.75 -16.48
CA ARG A 176 -14.05 -2.98 -15.62
C ARG A 176 -14.51 -3.06 -14.17
N ALA A 177 -14.39 -4.24 -13.59
CA ALA A 177 -14.84 -4.46 -12.23
C ALA A 177 -14.06 -3.59 -11.22
N SER A 178 -14.77 -2.83 -10.43
CA SER A 178 -14.21 -2.03 -9.34
C SER A 178 -14.43 -2.65 -7.96
N GLY A 179 -15.11 -3.80 -7.88
CA GLY A 179 -15.43 -4.46 -6.61
C GLY A 179 -16.24 -3.53 -5.69
N THR A 180 -15.87 -3.52 -4.43
CA THR A 180 -16.44 -2.60 -3.42
C THR A 180 -15.85 -1.20 -3.49
N PHE A 181 -14.81 -0.95 -4.30
CA PHE A 181 -14.14 0.35 -4.38
C PHE A 181 -14.88 1.33 -5.28
N SER A 182 -14.65 2.60 -5.07
CA SER A 182 -15.26 3.67 -5.86
C SER A 182 -14.77 3.73 -7.30
N PHE A 183 -13.54 3.24 -7.55
CA PHE A 183 -12.84 3.28 -8.83
C PHE A 183 -11.95 2.07 -9.02
N VAL A 184 -11.55 1.78 -10.26
CA VAL A 184 -10.72 0.61 -10.64
C VAL A 184 -9.29 0.63 -10.08
N ALA A 185 -8.80 1.75 -9.59
CA ALA A 185 -7.53 1.83 -8.86
C ALA A 185 -7.58 1.02 -7.55
N GLY A 186 -8.75 0.97 -6.90
CA GLY A 186 -8.93 0.23 -5.66
C GLY A 186 -8.59 -1.25 -5.78
N PRO A 187 -9.26 -2.04 -6.64
CA PRO A 187 -8.89 -3.44 -6.83
C PRO A 187 -7.48 -3.62 -7.38
N THR A 188 -6.93 -2.67 -8.15
CA THR A 188 -5.55 -2.73 -8.63
C THR A 188 -4.57 -2.81 -7.46
N PHE A 189 -4.57 -1.83 -6.56
CA PHE A 189 -3.66 -1.80 -5.42
C PHE A 189 -3.97 -2.88 -4.37
N TYR A 190 -5.26 -3.19 -4.18
CA TYR A 190 -5.67 -4.28 -3.29
C TYR A 190 -5.08 -5.62 -3.74
N ASN A 191 -5.22 -5.97 -5.02
CA ASN A 191 -4.72 -7.21 -5.59
C ASN A 191 -3.19 -7.29 -5.55
N ALA A 192 -2.48 -6.18 -5.71
CA ALA A 192 -1.02 -6.14 -5.57
C ALA A 192 -0.58 -6.42 -4.11
N ILE A 193 -1.29 -5.86 -3.11
CA ILE A 193 -1.04 -6.18 -1.70
C ILE A 193 -1.36 -7.66 -1.43
N VAL A 194 -2.48 -8.16 -1.94
CA VAL A 194 -2.85 -9.59 -1.84
C VAL A 194 -1.75 -10.47 -2.43
N ALA A 195 -1.25 -10.16 -3.63
CA ALA A 195 -0.16 -10.91 -4.27
C ALA A 195 1.11 -10.96 -3.41
N SER A 196 1.51 -9.83 -2.83
CA SER A 196 2.66 -9.73 -1.92
C SER A 196 2.48 -10.61 -0.68
N LEU A 197 1.32 -10.53 -0.04
CA LEU A 197 0.98 -11.31 1.16
C LEU A 197 0.82 -12.81 0.86
N LEU A 198 0.24 -13.17 -0.30
CA LEU A 198 0.12 -14.54 -0.77
C LEU A 198 1.49 -15.17 -0.97
N LEU A 199 2.36 -14.50 -1.72
CA LEU A 199 3.69 -14.99 -2.01
C LEU A 199 4.49 -15.20 -0.71
N TYR A 200 4.42 -14.23 0.20
CA TYR A 200 5.00 -14.39 1.53
C TYR A 200 4.40 -15.56 2.32
N GLY A 201 3.07 -15.70 2.32
CA GLY A 201 2.36 -16.77 3.02
C GLY A 201 2.68 -18.17 2.48
N LEU A 202 2.83 -18.30 1.14
CA LEU A 202 3.23 -19.54 0.50
C LEU A 202 4.69 -19.92 0.84
N MET A 203 5.57 -18.91 1.00
CA MET A 203 6.96 -19.11 1.45
C MET A 203 7.06 -19.37 2.97
N ASN A 204 6.10 -18.90 3.77
CA ASN A 204 6.09 -18.99 5.22
C ASN A 204 4.85 -19.71 5.74
N LYS A 205 4.98 -21.01 6.03
CA LYS A 205 3.89 -21.91 6.45
C LYS A 205 3.14 -21.48 7.72
N LYS A 206 3.72 -20.58 8.52
CA LYS A 206 3.14 -20.09 9.79
C LYS A 206 2.32 -18.80 9.63
N PHE A 207 2.26 -18.24 8.42
CA PHE A 207 1.59 -16.96 8.20
C PHE A 207 0.06 -17.08 8.34
N VAL A 208 -0.57 -17.95 7.52
CA VAL A 208 -2.01 -18.24 7.57
C VAL A 208 -2.26 -19.71 7.21
N LYS A 209 -3.52 -20.17 7.32
CA LYS A 209 -3.91 -21.53 6.96
C LYS A 209 -3.72 -21.77 5.45
N LYS A 210 -3.21 -22.96 5.09
CA LYS A 210 -2.91 -23.31 3.68
C LYS A 210 -4.12 -23.22 2.74
N TRP A 211 -5.29 -23.67 3.21
CA TRP A 211 -6.49 -23.62 2.38
C TRP A 211 -6.87 -22.18 1.99
N LEU A 212 -6.71 -21.21 2.92
CA LEU A 212 -6.96 -19.80 2.64
C LEU A 212 -5.98 -19.24 1.61
N LEU A 213 -4.70 -19.64 1.69
CA LEU A 213 -3.71 -19.25 0.68
C LEU A 213 -4.13 -19.71 -0.72
N TRP A 214 -4.50 -20.98 -0.87
CA TRP A 214 -4.90 -21.50 -2.18
C TRP A 214 -6.21 -20.91 -2.68
N ALA A 215 -7.21 -20.75 -1.81
CA ALA A 215 -8.45 -20.07 -2.17
C ALA A 215 -8.19 -18.64 -2.64
N ALA A 216 -7.31 -17.90 -1.95
CA ALA A 216 -6.95 -16.55 -2.36
C ALA A 216 -6.09 -16.51 -3.63
N VAL A 217 -5.27 -17.55 -3.92
CA VAL A 217 -4.59 -17.69 -5.21
C VAL A 217 -5.60 -17.80 -6.36
N PHE A 218 -6.59 -18.69 -6.25
CA PHE A 218 -7.65 -18.83 -7.26
C PHE A 218 -8.42 -17.51 -7.44
N ALA A 219 -8.80 -16.87 -6.35
CA ALA A 219 -9.49 -15.59 -6.37
C ALA A 219 -8.66 -14.50 -7.05
N LEU A 220 -7.37 -14.37 -6.73
CA LEU A 220 -6.49 -13.37 -7.33
C LEU A 220 -6.28 -13.62 -8.82
N VAL A 221 -5.98 -14.87 -9.22
CA VAL A 221 -5.76 -15.22 -10.63
C VAL A 221 -7.00 -14.88 -11.46
N LEU A 222 -8.20 -15.15 -10.94
CA LEU A 222 -9.46 -14.81 -11.61
C LEU A 222 -9.72 -13.31 -11.66
N SER A 223 -9.38 -12.57 -10.60
CA SER A 223 -9.59 -11.11 -10.49
C SER A 223 -8.72 -10.31 -11.48
N VAL A 224 -7.47 -10.71 -11.71
CA VAL A 224 -6.50 -9.96 -12.53
C VAL A 224 -7.06 -9.57 -13.92
N PRO A 225 -7.56 -10.49 -14.77
CA PRO A 225 -8.09 -10.14 -16.07
C PRO A 225 -9.42 -9.38 -15.98
N VAL A 226 -10.27 -9.69 -14.98
CA VAL A 226 -11.58 -9.08 -14.77
C VAL A 226 -11.46 -7.60 -14.39
N VAL A 227 -10.51 -7.23 -13.53
CA VAL A 227 -10.18 -5.84 -13.20
C VAL A 227 -9.59 -5.10 -14.38
N GLY A 228 -8.90 -5.81 -15.29
CA GLY A 228 -8.39 -5.26 -16.54
C GLY A 228 -7.42 -4.10 -16.37
N SER A 229 -6.55 -4.16 -15.37
CA SER A 229 -5.56 -3.12 -15.07
C SER A 229 -4.17 -3.48 -15.56
N ARG A 230 -3.63 -2.69 -16.51
CA ARG A 230 -2.23 -2.81 -16.94
C ARG A 230 -1.25 -2.52 -15.80
N THR A 231 -1.60 -1.60 -14.93
CA THR A 231 -0.83 -1.28 -13.71
C THR A 231 -0.73 -2.49 -12.80
N LEU A 232 -1.83 -3.23 -12.59
CA LEU A 232 -1.80 -4.47 -11.80
C LEU A 232 -0.84 -5.51 -12.41
N VAL A 233 -0.85 -5.70 -13.73
CA VAL A 233 0.08 -6.62 -14.39
C VAL A 233 1.54 -6.20 -14.14
N ALA A 234 1.83 -4.90 -14.26
CA ALA A 234 3.17 -4.37 -13.98
C ALA A 234 3.55 -4.55 -12.50
N GLU A 235 2.63 -4.35 -11.57
CA GLU A 235 2.86 -4.58 -10.13
C GLU A 235 3.13 -6.06 -9.83
N LEU A 236 2.38 -6.99 -10.43
CA LEU A 236 2.62 -8.43 -10.28
C LEU A 236 4.01 -8.82 -10.82
N ALA A 237 4.41 -8.27 -11.97
CA ALA A 237 5.75 -8.47 -12.51
C ALA A 237 6.83 -7.92 -11.57
N GLY A 238 6.64 -6.73 -11.02
CA GLY A 238 7.53 -6.13 -10.02
C GLY A 238 7.64 -6.96 -8.74
N ILE A 239 6.52 -7.51 -8.24
CA ILE A 239 6.51 -8.41 -7.08
C ILE A 239 7.29 -9.70 -7.40
N ALA A 240 7.17 -10.24 -8.62
CA ALA A 240 7.94 -11.40 -9.05
C ALA A 240 9.44 -11.09 -9.10
N VAL A 241 9.83 -9.91 -9.59
CA VAL A 241 11.23 -9.43 -9.54
C VAL A 241 11.72 -9.32 -8.09
N CYS A 242 10.94 -8.72 -7.19
CA CYS A 242 11.27 -8.65 -5.76
C CYS A 242 11.44 -10.04 -5.14
N ALA A 243 10.61 -11.02 -5.52
CA ALA A 243 10.77 -12.41 -5.10
C ALA A 243 12.05 -13.04 -5.65
N GLY A 244 12.40 -12.76 -6.91
CA GLY A 244 13.67 -13.16 -7.53
C GLY A 244 14.88 -12.59 -6.78
N ILE A 245 14.84 -11.31 -6.43
CA ILE A 245 15.88 -10.66 -5.61
C ILE A 245 15.96 -11.34 -4.22
N ALA A 246 14.83 -11.61 -3.57
CA ALA A 246 14.81 -12.34 -2.30
C ALA A 246 15.43 -13.75 -2.41
N ALA A 247 15.22 -14.42 -3.56
CA ALA A 247 15.78 -15.74 -3.83
C ALA A 247 17.32 -15.72 -3.94
N MET A 248 17.92 -14.62 -4.37
CA MET A 248 19.39 -14.48 -4.48
C MET A 248 20.09 -14.48 -3.11
N PHE A 249 19.37 -14.17 -2.03
CA PHE A 249 19.94 -14.14 -0.67
C PHE A 249 20.02 -15.52 0.02
N GLY A 250 19.88 -16.61 -0.73
CA GLY A 250 20.19 -17.96 -0.26
C GLY A 250 19.38 -19.07 -0.90
N VAL A 251 20.02 -20.24 -1.04
CA VAL A 251 19.43 -21.44 -1.66
C VAL A 251 18.06 -21.82 -1.07
N SER A 252 17.89 -21.65 0.24
CA SER A 252 16.62 -21.93 0.92
C SER A 252 15.50 -21.02 0.43
N GLN A 253 15.75 -19.76 0.13
CA GLN A 253 14.76 -18.82 -0.41
C GLN A 253 14.50 -19.12 -1.89
N PHE A 254 15.55 -19.38 -2.68
CA PHE A 254 15.40 -19.80 -4.07
C PHE A 254 14.48 -21.01 -4.22
N VAL A 255 14.73 -22.08 -3.43
CA VAL A 255 13.90 -23.28 -3.44
C VAL A 255 12.44 -22.98 -3.07
N LYS A 256 12.21 -22.05 -2.13
CA LYS A 256 10.84 -21.64 -1.77
C LYS A 256 10.15 -20.93 -2.92
N VAL A 257 10.83 -19.99 -3.59
CA VAL A 257 10.28 -19.26 -4.74
C VAL A 257 9.93 -20.22 -5.87
N VAL A 258 10.82 -21.14 -6.22
CA VAL A 258 10.57 -22.14 -7.27
C VAL A 258 9.39 -23.06 -6.90
N LYS A 259 9.34 -23.56 -5.66
CA LYS A 259 8.22 -24.38 -5.17
C LYS A 259 6.87 -23.68 -5.19
N VAL A 260 6.86 -22.35 -5.16
CA VAL A 260 5.64 -21.55 -5.24
C VAL A 260 5.29 -21.21 -6.69
N ALA A 261 6.29 -20.92 -7.52
CA ALA A 261 6.09 -20.51 -8.92
C ALA A 261 5.42 -21.61 -9.76
N LEU A 262 5.84 -22.87 -9.61
CA LEU A 262 5.28 -23.99 -10.38
C LEU A 262 3.77 -24.21 -10.15
N PRO A 263 3.28 -24.29 -8.88
CA PRO A 263 1.84 -24.41 -8.64
C PRO A 263 1.04 -23.17 -9.06
N LEU A 264 1.60 -21.96 -8.95
CA LEU A 264 0.96 -20.76 -9.45
C LEU A 264 0.76 -20.79 -10.96
N LEU A 265 1.78 -21.26 -11.71
CA LEU A 265 1.67 -21.47 -13.14
C LEU A 265 0.59 -22.52 -13.47
N ALA A 266 0.53 -23.63 -12.72
CA ALA A 266 -0.49 -24.65 -12.92
C ALA A 266 -1.91 -24.10 -12.67
N VAL A 267 -2.11 -23.28 -11.62
CA VAL A 267 -3.38 -22.60 -11.37
C VAL A 267 -3.73 -21.65 -12.52
N TYR A 268 -2.78 -20.86 -13.01
CA TYR A 268 -3.01 -19.97 -14.14
C TYR A 268 -3.45 -20.75 -15.40
N LEU A 269 -2.76 -21.83 -15.73
CA LEU A 269 -3.12 -22.70 -16.85
C LEU A 269 -4.50 -23.34 -16.68
N LEU A 270 -4.84 -23.78 -15.46
CA LEU A 270 -6.17 -24.32 -15.16
C LEU A 270 -7.25 -23.25 -15.33
N MET A 271 -7.01 -22.03 -14.82
CA MET A 271 -7.95 -20.92 -14.95
C MET A 271 -8.17 -20.49 -16.41
N SER A 272 -7.14 -20.62 -17.26
CA SER A 272 -7.26 -20.27 -18.69
C SER A 272 -8.27 -21.14 -19.46
N LEU A 273 -8.69 -22.27 -18.89
CA LEU A 273 -9.75 -23.11 -19.45
C LEU A 273 -11.17 -22.58 -19.15
N LEU A 274 -11.30 -21.66 -18.20
CA LEU A 274 -12.60 -21.06 -17.87
C LEU A 274 -13.01 -20.00 -18.88
N PRO A 275 -14.25 -20.05 -19.44
CA PRO A 275 -14.70 -19.08 -20.44
C PRO A 275 -14.62 -17.62 -19.96
N VAL A 276 -15.01 -17.34 -18.72
CA VAL A 276 -14.94 -15.98 -18.13
C VAL A 276 -13.49 -15.49 -18.08
N PHE A 277 -12.56 -16.35 -17.69
CA PHE A 277 -11.14 -16.00 -17.62
C PHE A 277 -10.55 -15.73 -19.01
N SER A 278 -10.87 -16.58 -19.99
CA SER A 278 -10.38 -16.41 -21.37
C SER A 278 -10.93 -15.15 -22.03
N SER A 279 -12.23 -14.86 -21.88
CA SER A 279 -12.86 -13.62 -22.35
C SER A 279 -12.23 -12.38 -21.71
N ALA A 280 -12.11 -12.36 -20.37
CA ALA A 280 -11.51 -11.24 -19.65
C ALA A 280 -10.03 -11.04 -20.02
N SER A 281 -9.28 -12.13 -20.23
CA SER A 281 -7.86 -12.05 -20.66
C SER A 281 -7.72 -11.52 -22.09
N GLN A 282 -8.61 -11.88 -22.99
CA GLN A 282 -8.68 -11.33 -24.36
C GLN A 282 -9.00 -9.83 -24.31
N SER A 283 -10.00 -9.42 -23.54
CA SER A 283 -10.35 -8.00 -23.33
C SER A 283 -9.18 -7.19 -22.76
N LEU A 284 -8.45 -7.74 -21.78
CA LEU A 284 -7.24 -7.11 -21.23
C LEU A 284 -6.13 -6.98 -22.29
N SER A 285 -5.90 -8.02 -23.09
CA SER A 285 -4.93 -8.03 -24.17
C SER A 285 -5.28 -7.00 -25.25
N ALA A 286 -6.52 -7.02 -25.76
CA ALA A 286 -7.02 -6.07 -26.75
C ALA A 286 -6.86 -4.63 -26.29
N ARG A 287 -7.24 -4.34 -25.03
CA ARG A 287 -7.06 -3.03 -24.41
C ARG A 287 -5.58 -2.63 -24.32
N SER A 288 -4.72 -3.56 -23.94
CA SER A 288 -3.28 -3.29 -23.84
C SER A 288 -2.69 -2.95 -25.18
N THR A 289 -3.04 -3.71 -26.22
CA THR A 289 -2.59 -3.49 -27.60
C THR A 289 -3.10 -2.16 -28.14
N SER A 290 -4.41 -1.87 -28.00
CA SER A 290 -4.99 -0.60 -28.45
C SER A 290 -4.36 0.61 -27.76
N ALA A 291 -4.13 0.53 -26.44
CA ALA A 291 -3.49 1.61 -25.70
C ALA A 291 -2.01 1.80 -26.08
N TYR A 292 -1.25 0.68 -26.27
CA TYR A 292 0.15 0.80 -26.71
C TYR A 292 0.25 1.32 -28.12
N SER A 293 -0.65 0.98 -29.03
CA SER A 293 -0.64 1.52 -30.39
C SER A 293 -0.95 3.02 -30.39
N SER A 294 -1.94 3.47 -29.60
CA SER A 294 -2.27 4.90 -29.47
C SER A 294 -1.18 5.73 -28.78
N GLU A 295 -0.44 5.14 -27.83
CA GLU A 295 0.67 5.78 -27.10
C GLU A 295 2.02 5.66 -27.85
N GLY A 296 2.08 5.06 -29.05
CA GLY A 296 3.29 4.90 -29.87
C GLY A 296 4.21 3.77 -29.41
N GLY A 297 3.65 2.73 -28.81
CA GLY A 297 4.33 1.52 -28.36
C GLY A 297 4.60 1.46 -26.86
N MET A 298 4.84 0.25 -26.35
CA MET A 298 5.02 -0.02 -24.90
C MET A 298 6.11 0.84 -24.26
N ARG A 299 7.27 0.99 -24.94
CA ARG A 299 8.40 1.78 -24.42
C ARG A 299 8.02 3.24 -24.27
N ARG A 300 7.36 3.82 -25.28
CA ARG A 300 6.93 5.22 -25.25
C ARG A 300 5.82 5.43 -24.21
N ALA A 301 4.89 4.49 -24.10
CA ALA A 301 3.87 4.48 -23.08
C ALA A 301 4.43 4.49 -21.64
N MET A 302 5.46 3.68 -21.38
CA MET A 302 6.16 3.67 -20.09
C MET A 302 6.86 5.00 -19.82
N VAL A 303 7.61 5.53 -20.78
CA VAL A 303 8.32 6.80 -20.62
C VAL A 303 7.34 7.95 -20.42
N LEU A 304 6.25 8.02 -21.20
CA LEU A 304 5.25 9.08 -21.06
C LEU A 304 4.54 9.05 -19.69
N ARG A 305 4.29 7.86 -19.14
CA ARG A 305 3.60 7.71 -17.85
C ARG A 305 4.48 7.90 -16.62
N THR A 306 5.79 7.91 -16.78
CA THR A 306 6.77 8.12 -15.71
C THR A 306 7.45 9.49 -15.87
N SER A 307 8.59 9.52 -16.54
CA SER A 307 9.35 10.76 -16.75
C SER A 307 8.68 11.74 -17.70
N GLY A 308 7.89 11.27 -18.65
CA GLY A 308 7.22 12.11 -19.65
C GLY A 308 6.13 13.01 -19.03
N THR A 309 5.41 12.53 -18.01
CA THR A 309 4.41 13.38 -17.32
C THR A 309 5.07 14.47 -16.51
N ILE A 310 6.23 14.20 -15.89
CA ILE A 310 7.02 15.21 -15.20
C ILE A 310 7.57 16.23 -16.19
N ALA A 311 8.17 15.78 -17.29
CA ALA A 311 8.69 16.64 -18.34
C ALA A 311 7.58 17.48 -19.00
N PHE A 312 6.43 16.86 -19.30
CA PHE A 312 5.26 17.55 -19.83
C PHE A 312 4.74 18.62 -18.87
N ALA A 313 4.65 18.31 -17.59
CA ALA A 313 4.23 19.26 -16.57
C ALA A 313 5.21 20.45 -16.48
N LEU A 314 6.53 20.20 -16.51
CA LEU A 314 7.56 21.23 -16.48
C LEU A 314 7.56 22.14 -17.71
N ILE A 315 7.20 21.63 -18.89
CA ILE A 315 7.24 22.40 -20.15
C ILE A 315 5.94 23.18 -20.40
N ASN A 316 4.79 22.62 -20.02
CA ASN A 316 3.49 23.13 -20.43
C ASN A 316 2.74 23.93 -19.35
N THR A 317 3.27 24.02 -18.12
CA THR A 317 2.64 24.84 -17.08
C THR A 317 3.24 26.26 -17.14
N ASP A 318 2.39 27.27 -17.16
CA ASP A 318 2.84 28.66 -17.06
C ASP A 318 3.24 28.98 -15.61
N TYR A 319 4.55 28.97 -15.36
CA TYR A 319 5.11 29.21 -14.03
C TYR A 319 5.37 30.69 -13.76
N SER A 320 5.27 31.54 -14.78
CA SER A 320 5.60 32.97 -14.64
C SER A 320 4.55 33.71 -13.83
N SER A 321 3.30 33.31 -13.96
CA SER A 321 2.15 33.89 -13.25
C SER A 321 1.97 33.37 -11.84
N HIS A 322 2.22 32.03 -11.60
CA HIS A 322 1.94 31.34 -10.33
C HIS A 322 3.10 30.45 -9.88
N PRO A 323 4.26 31.01 -9.45
CA PRO A 323 5.44 30.19 -9.11
C PRO A 323 5.25 29.27 -7.90
N LEU A 324 4.27 29.55 -7.03
CA LEU A 324 3.87 28.76 -5.87
C LEU A 324 2.48 28.10 -6.06
N GLY A 325 2.07 27.92 -7.32
CA GLY A 325 0.82 27.27 -7.69
C GLY A 325 -0.42 28.12 -7.52
N ILE A 326 -1.52 27.67 -8.14
CA ILE A 326 -2.82 28.37 -8.11
C ILE A 326 -3.62 28.11 -6.83
N GLY A 327 -3.19 27.16 -6.00
CA GLY A 327 -3.85 26.80 -4.75
C GLY A 327 -4.06 25.30 -4.58
N MET A 328 -3.66 24.79 -3.42
CA MET A 328 -3.86 23.41 -3.03
C MET A 328 -5.34 23.01 -3.08
N GLY A 329 -5.64 21.87 -3.70
CA GLY A 329 -6.98 21.34 -3.83
C GLY A 329 -7.83 21.92 -4.96
N ARG A 330 -7.41 22.99 -5.62
CA ARG A 330 -8.16 23.59 -6.76
C ARG A 330 -8.25 22.65 -7.95
N GLY A 331 -7.24 21.81 -8.17
CA GLY A 331 -7.23 20.81 -9.24
C GLY A 331 -8.11 19.59 -8.94
N ALA A 332 -8.62 19.45 -7.72
CA ALA A 332 -9.33 18.27 -7.30
C ALA A 332 -10.79 18.24 -7.83
N ALA A 333 -11.14 17.12 -8.49
CA ALA A 333 -12.49 16.89 -9.00
C ALA A 333 -13.57 16.92 -7.90
N ALA A 334 -13.20 16.50 -6.68
CA ALA A 334 -14.08 16.56 -5.52
C ALA A 334 -14.38 18.00 -5.09
N VAL A 335 -13.41 18.91 -5.17
CA VAL A 335 -13.61 20.33 -4.85
C VAL A 335 -14.51 21.00 -5.88
N SER A 336 -14.30 20.71 -7.17
CA SER A 336 -15.17 21.23 -8.22
C SER A 336 -16.61 20.73 -8.07
N ALA A 337 -16.80 19.46 -7.70
CA ALA A 337 -18.10 18.89 -7.43
C ALA A 337 -18.80 19.54 -6.21
N LEU A 338 -18.06 19.85 -5.16
CA LEU A 338 -18.59 20.55 -3.97
C LEU A 338 -18.95 22.02 -4.28
N ALA A 339 -18.13 22.69 -5.10
CA ALA A 339 -18.30 24.11 -5.40
C ALA A 339 -19.37 24.39 -6.49
N THR A 340 -19.43 23.53 -7.52
CA THR A 340 -20.26 23.76 -8.73
C THR A 340 -21.33 22.72 -8.96
N GLY A 341 -21.37 21.65 -8.17
CA GLY A 341 -22.25 20.49 -8.37
C GLY A 341 -21.87 19.62 -9.57
N ARG A 342 -20.77 19.95 -10.28
CA ARG A 342 -20.27 19.19 -11.44
C ARG A 342 -18.84 18.75 -11.22
N VAL A 343 -18.54 17.49 -11.59
CA VAL A 343 -17.17 16.97 -11.57
C VAL A 343 -16.44 17.54 -12.78
N GLN A 344 -15.38 18.34 -12.54
CA GLN A 344 -14.48 18.87 -13.57
C GLN A 344 -13.05 18.54 -13.17
N PHE A 345 -12.28 18.00 -14.11
CA PHE A 345 -10.84 17.79 -13.94
C PHE A 345 -10.08 19.01 -14.47
N VAL A 346 -9.61 19.87 -13.58
CA VAL A 346 -8.92 21.10 -13.97
C VAL A 346 -7.50 20.83 -14.46
N ALA A 347 -6.83 19.79 -13.91
CA ALA A 347 -5.42 19.51 -14.16
C ALA A 347 -5.17 18.19 -14.92
N GLY A 348 -6.21 17.51 -15.45
CA GLY A 348 -6.07 16.23 -16.13
C GLY A 348 -5.89 15.05 -15.17
N GLU A 349 -5.64 13.86 -15.74
CA GLU A 349 -5.57 12.58 -14.98
C GLU A 349 -4.21 12.31 -14.32
N TYR A 350 -3.19 13.16 -14.56
CA TYR A 350 -1.83 12.91 -14.11
C TYR A 350 -1.49 13.66 -12.82
N GLU A 351 -1.12 12.91 -11.78
CA GLU A 351 -0.81 13.46 -10.46
C GLU A 351 0.28 14.54 -10.48
N PHE A 352 1.38 14.32 -11.23
CA PHE A 352 2.46 15.31 -11.32
C PHE A 352 2.02 16.64 -11.94
N ILE A 353 1.11 16.61 -12.92
CA ILE A 353 0.54 17.84 -13.50
C ILE A 353 -0.29 18.56 -12.46
N ARG A 354 -1.13 17.83 -11.74
CA ARG A 354 -1.95 18.39 -10.65
C ARG A 354 -1.08 19.00 -9.56
N GLU A 355 -0.04 18.28 -9.09
CA GLU A 355 0.92 18.79 -8.11
C GLU A 355 1.59 20.09 -8.59
N MET A 356 2.03 20.14 -9.84
CA MET A 356 2.66 21.33 -10.43
C MET A 356 1.70 22.52 -10.49
N VAL A 357 0.45 22.29 -10.85
CA VAL A 357 -0.57 23.35 -10.91
C VAL A 357 -0.96 23.82 -9.51
N GLU A 358 -1.19 22.90 -8.58
CA GLU A 358 -1.66 23.23 -7.24
C GLU A 358 -0.58 23.80 -6.32
N LEU A 359 0.62 23.21 -6.33
CA LEU A 359 1.71 23.58 -5.42
C LEU A 359 2.71 24.56 -6.07
N GLY A 360 2.72 24.64 -7.40
CA GLY A 360 3.78 25.30 -8.16
C GLY A 360 5.02 24.40 -8.36
N PRO A 361 5.96 24.80 -9.23
CA PRO A 361 7.07 23.95 -9.66
C PRO A 361 8.00 23.55 -8.52
N PHE A 362 8.46 24.49 -7.69
CA PHE A 362 9.43 24.19 -6.63
C PHE A 362 8.86 23.31 -5.52
N PRO A 363 7.69 23.64 -4.91
CA PRO A 363 7.11 22.80 -3.88
C PRO A 363 6.68 21.41 -4.40
N SER A 364 6.20 21.29 -5.65
CA SER A 364 5.80 20.02 -6.23
C SER A 364 6.99 19.11 -6.49
N ILE A 365 8.12 19.65 -7.00
CA ILE A 365 9.36 18.89 -7.15
C ILE A 365 9.87 18.43 -5.77
N ALA A 366 9.86 19.31 -4.77
CA ALA A 366 10.29 18.96 -3.42
C ALA A 366 9.39 17.87 -2.79
N PHE A 367 8.07 17.97 -2.98
CA PHE A 367 7.12 16.98 -2.50
C PHE A 367 7.28 15.63 -3.22
N SER A 368 7.41 15.63 -4.54
CA SER A 368 7.68 14.43 -5.33
C SER A 368 9.01 13.79 -4.91
N LEU A 369 10.08 14.59 -4.75
CA LEU A 369 11.38 14.10 -4.28
C LEU A 369 11.28 13.47 -2.89
N PHE A 370 10.54 14.08 -1.97
CA PHE A 370 10.25 13.50 -0.66
C PHE A 370 9.61 12.11 -0.78
N ARG A 371 8.59 11.94 -1.64
CA ARG A 371 7.92 10.65 -1.87
C ARG A 371 8.89 9.59 -2.39
N PHE A 372 9.71 9.93 -3.39
CA PHE A 372 10.72 9.02 -3.94
C PHE A 372 11.80 8.67 -2.91
N LEU A 373 12.33 9.63 -2.17
CA LEU A 373 13.32 9.39 -1.12
C LEU A 373 12.77 8.49 -0.01
N LEU A 374 11.52 8.68 0.39
CA LEU A 374 10.84 7.81 1.34
C LEU A 374 10.72 6.38 0.80
N ALA A 375 10.26 6.22 -0.45
CA ALA A 375 10.15 4.91 -1.09
C ALA A 375 11.50 4.19 -1.19
N PHE A 376 12.55 4.88 -1.63
CA PHE A 376 13.90 4.32 -1.70
C PHE A 376 14.46 3.96 -0.33
N SER A 377 14.30 4.81 0.68
CA SER A 377 14.72 4.54 2.06
C SER A 377 14.08 3.26 2.62
N LEU A 378 12.77 3.10 2.41
CA LEU A 378 12.04 1.91 2.81
C LEU A 378 12.49 0.68 2.00
N THR A 379 12.76 0.84 0.70
CA THR A 379 13.27 -0.24 -0.16
C THR A 379 14.65 -0.72 0.28
N PHE A 380 15.60 0.18 0.57
CA PHE A 380 16.91 -0.21 1.08
C PHE A 380 16.79 -0.97 2.41
N SER A 381 15.89 -0.53 3.29
CA SER A 381 15.62 -1.23 4.54
C SER A 381 14.98 -2.61 4.30
N ALA A 382 14.07 -2.72 3.32
CA ALA A 382 13.42 -3.97 2.95
C ALA A 382 14.42 -4.99 2.34
N ILE A 383 15.39 -4.52 1.52
CA ILE A 383 16.46 -5.37 1.00
C ILE A 383 17.31 -5.93 2.14
N LYS A 384 17.69 -5.11 3.13
CA LYS A 384 18.42 -5.59 4.32
C LYS A 384 17.63 -6.65 5.09
N CYS A 385 16.30 -6.48 5.24
CA CYS A 385 15.44 -7.51 5.86
C CYS A 385 15.43 -8.82 5.07
N ALA A 386 15.38 -8.74 3.73
CA ALA A 386 15.41 -9.92 2.86
C ALA A 386 16.75 -10.68 2.98
N GLN A 387 17.89 -9.99 3.15
CA GLN A 387 19.20 -10.60 3.46
C GLN A 387 19.15 -11.44 4.74
N HIS A 388 18.33 -11.03 5.72
CA HIS A 388 18.08 -11.78 6.96
C HIS A 388 16.95 -12.83 6.84
N ARG A 389 16.56 -13.18 5.61
CA ARG A 389 15.52 -14.19 5.28
C ARG A 389 14.09 -13.80 5.64
N GLU A 390 13.81 -12.51 5.79
CA GLU A 390 12.46 -11.99 6.03
C GLU A 390 12.03 -11.12 4.81
N PRO A 391 11.47 -11.74 3.74
CA PRO A 391 11.24 -11.08 2.47
C PRO A 391 9.96 -10.23 2.42
N LEU A 392 9.10 -10.22 3.45
CA LEU A 392 7.79 -9.56 3.39
C LEU A 392 7.88 -8.09 3.01
N ALA A 393 8.79 -7.34 3.66
CA ALA A 393 8.99 -5.92 3.36
C ALA A 393 9.39 -5.70 1.89
N LEU A 394 10.26 -6.57 1.35
CA LEU A 394 10.71 -6.49 -0.04
C LEU A 394 9.59 -6.80 -1.04
N LEU A 395 8.71 -7.76 -0.73
CA LEU A 395 7.55 -8.08 -1.57
C LEU A 395 6.51 -6.94 -1.59
N LEU A 396 6.45 -6.12 -0.55
CA LEU A 396 5.57 -4.95 -0.49
C LEU A 396 6.15 -3.71 -1.22
N VAL A 397 7.40 -3.74 -1.69
CA VAL A 397 8.04 -2.60 -2.36
C VAL A 397 7.29 -2.17 -3.61
N THR A 398 6.81 -3.12 -4.43
CA THR A 398 6.11 -2.78 -5.66
C THR A 398 4.81 -2.01 -5.43
N PRO A 399 3.84 -2.50 -4.61
CA PRO A 399 2.65 -1.71 -4.30
C PRO A 399 2.99 -0.43 -3.50
N LEU A 400 4.08 -0.41 -2.72
CA LEU A 400 4.58 0.80 -2.08
C LEU A 400 4.94 1.88 -3.11
N PHE A 401 5.75 1.54 -4.12
CA PHE A 401 6.13 2.49 -5.18
C PHE A 401 4.91 2.92 -6.01
N ALA A 402 4.04 1.99 -6.38
CA ALA A 402 2.86 2.29 -7.16
C ALA A 402 1.95 3.30 -6.45
N THR A 403 1.71 3.12 -5.15
CA THR A 403 0.82 4.00 -4.39
C THR A 403 1.51 5.28 -3.91
N LEU A 404 2.76 5.22 -3.44
CA LEU A 404 3.46 6.37 -2.86
C LEU A 404 4.02 7.31 -3.92
N CYS A 405 4.60 6.78 -5.02
CA CYS A 405 5.26 7.59 -6.03
C CYS A 405 4.34 7.93 -7.21
N PHE A 406 3.43 7.05 -7.57
CA PHE A 406 2.59 7.17 -8.77
C PHE A 406 1.08 7.20 -8.48
N GLY A 407 0.66 7.00 -7.22
CA GLY A 407 -0.74 7.08 -6.81
C GLY A 407 -1.25 8.52 -6.85
N THR A 408 -2.55 8.66 -7.11
CA THR A 408 -3.23 9.94 -7.21
C THR A 408 -3.67 10.42 -5.83
N PHE A 409 -3.00 11.41 -5.28
CA PHE A 409 -3.28 11.94 -3.91
C PHE A 409 -4.62 12.67 -3.81
N GLU A 410 -5.21 13.05 -4.91
CA GLU A 410 -6.58 13.55 -4.94
C GLU A 410 -7.59 12.45 -4.57
N GLN A 411 -7.35 11.23 -5.03
CA GLN A 411 -8.29 10.12 -4.82
C GLN A 411 -8.12 9.51 -3.43
N PRO A 412 -9.16 9.54 -2.58
CA PRO A 412 -9.08 8.97 -1.24
C PRO A 412 -8.71 7.49 -1.22
N THR A 413 -9.12 6.72 -2.22
CA THR A 413 -8.79 5.29 -2.34
C THR A 413 -7.28 5.10 -2.48
N ASP A 414 -6.61 5.83 -3.38
CA ASP A 414 -5.17 5.76 -3.62
C ASP A 414 -4.39 6.18 -2.37
N GLN A 415 -4.82 7.28 -1.72
CA GLN A 415 -4.26 7.71 -0.44
C GLN A 415 -4.34 6.62 0.62
N GLY A 416 -5.49 5.97 0.74
CA GLY A 416 -5.69 4.90 1.71
C GLY A 416 -4.78 3.72 1.46
N PHE A 417 -4.59 3.32 0.21
CA PHE A 417 -3.65 2.26 -0.14
C PHE A 417 -2.19 2.68 0.10
N MET A 418 -1.83 3.93 -0.17
CA MET A 418 -0.52 4.46 0.18
C MET A 418 -0.26 4.36 1.70
N VAL A 419 -1.22 4.77 2.53
CA VAL A 419 -1.12 4.63 4.00
C VAL A 419 -0.88 3.18 4.40
N ILE A 420 -1.64 2.23 3.86
CA ILE A 420 -1.51 0.80 4.17
C ILE A 420 -0.17 0.23 3.67
N CYS A 421 0.27 0.56 2.45
CA CYS A 421 1.53 0.06 1.90
C CYS A 421 2.74 0.56 2.70
N VAL A 422 2.78 1.86 3.04
CA VAL A 422 3.84 2.44 3.88
C VAL A 422 3.81 1.83 5.27
N ALA A 423 2.64 1.74 5.90
CA ALA A 423 2.49 1.20 7.25
C ALA A 423 2.91 -0.29 7.32
N PHE A 424 2.46 -1.11 6.38
CA PHE A 424 2.81 -2.55 6.36
C PHE A 424 4.30 -2.75 6.07
N THR A 425 4.90 -1.94 5.20
CA THR A 425 6.34 -2.00 4.92
C THR A 425 7.15 -1.63 6.14
N ILE A 426 6.83 -0.54 6.84
CA ILE A 426 7.50 -0.13 8.10
C ILE A 426 7.33 -1.22 9.16
N ALA A 427 6.12 -1.75 9.36
CA ALA A 427 5.85 -2.80 10.33
C ALA A 427 6.63 -4.10 10.03
N ALA A 428 6.74 -4.48 8.75
CA ALA A 428 7.51 -5.64 8.32
C ALA A 428 9.02 -5.47 8.56
N ILE A 429 9.57 -4.28 8.28
CA ILE A 429 10.98 -3.94 8.55
C ILE A 429 11.26 -4.05 10.05
N ARG A 430 10.42 -3.47 10.90
CA ARG A 430 10.57 -3.52 12.36
C ARG A 430 10.44 -4.93 12.93
N GLY A 431 9.50 -5.72 12.42
CA GLY A 431 9.33 -7.12 12.81
C GLY A 431 10.57 -7.96 12.54
N SER A 432 11.27 -7.68 11.44
CA SER A 432 12.53 -8.33 11.08
C SER A 432 13.69 -7.93 12.02
N SER A 433 13.87 -6.65 12.31
CA SER A 433 14.95 -6.15 13.16
C SER A 433 14.85 -6.68 14.61
N MET A 434 13.65 -6.68 15.20
CA MET A 434 13.42 -7.25 16.52
C MET A 434 13.70 -8.78 16.59
N GLY A 435 13.47 -9.49 15.48
CA GLY A 435 13.79 -10.91 15.36
C GLY A 435 15.30 -11.18 15.34
N VAL A 436 16.09 -10.29 14.75
CA VAL A 436 17.56 -10.38 14.69
C VAL A 436 18.18 -10.10 16.06
N GLU A 437 17.76 -9.03 16.73
CA GLU A 437 18.25 -8.69 18.08
C GLU A 437 17.92 -9.78 19.11
N GLY A 438 16.72 -10.37 19.03
CA GLY A 438 16.35 -11.49 19.90
C GLY A 438 17.18 -12.76 19.66
N LYS A 439 17.70 -12.99 18.45
CA LYS A 439 18.58 -14.13 18.14
C LYS A 439 20.03 -13.88 18.59
N THR A 440 20.54 -12.67 18.42
CA THR A 440 21.90 -12.30 18.90
C THR A 440 21.99 -12.28 20.42
N ALA A 441 20.94 -11.84 21.09
CA ALA A 441 20.87 -11.89 22.56
C ALA A 441 20.73 -13.33 23.13
N ARG A 442 20.37 -14.32 22.29
CA ARG A 442 20.28 -15.74 22.67
C ARG A 442 21.51 -16.58 22.28
N ALA A 443 22.46 -16.05 21.55
CA ALA A 443 23.73 -16.73 21.31
C ALA A 443 24.43 -16.92 22.66
N PRO A 444 24.79 -18.16 23.08
CA PRO A 444 25.56 -18.33 24.28
C PRO A 444 26.88 -17.58 24.11
N ALA A 445 27.24 -16.81 25.12
CA ALA A 445 28.58 -16.20 25.16
C ALA A 445 29.61 -17.27 24.85
N PRO A 446 30.64 -17.00 24.01
CA PRO A 446 31.69 -17.96 23.76
C PRO A 446 32.25 -18.32 25.11
N LEU A 447 32.30 -19.62 25.43
CA LEU A 447 32.97 -20.14 26.62
C LEU A 447 34.38 -19.63 26.55
N GLY A 448 34.71 -18.70 27.44
CA GLY A 448 36.06 -18.18 27.57
C GLY A 448 37.05 -19.33 27.83
N PRO A 449 38.31 -19.21 27.41
CA PRO A 449 39.31 -20.28 27.52
C PRO A 449 39.44 -20.74 28.97
N GLY A 450 39.12 -22.01 29.16
CA GLY A 450 39.33 -22.88 30.31
C GLY A 450 39.73 -22.26 31.64
N ARG A 451 38.77 -22.02 32.53
CA ARG A 451 39.07 -22.14 33.97
C ARG A 451 39.32 -23.62 34.26
N ARG A 452 40.59 -23.98 34.43
CA ARG A 452 40.99 -25.25 35.06
C ARG A 452 40.22 -25.38 36.38
N ILE A 453 39.40 -26.40 36.50
CA ILE A 453 38.79 -26.82 37.77
C ILE A 453 39.97 -27.30 38.63
N GLN A 454 40.40 -26.49 39.60
CA GLN A 454 41.25 -26.99 40.68
C GLN A 454 40.40 -27.94 41.50
N ALA A 455 40.84 -29.18 41.58
CA ALA A 455 40.29 -30.19 42.48
C ALA A 455 40.45 -29.73 43.94
N PRO A 456 39.43 -29.94 44.79
CA PRO A 456 39.56 -29.58 46.21
C PRO A 456 40.67 -30.39 46.90
N PRO A 457 41.47 -29.79 47.75
CA PRO A 457 42.51 -30.52 48.53
C PRO A 457 41.82 -31.38 49.58
N GLY A 458 42.06 -32.68 49.54
CA GLY A 458 41.64 -33.57 50.63
C GLY A 458 41.12 -34.93 50.27
N TRP A 459 41.80 -35.70 49.41
CA TRP A 459 41.57 -37.16 49.39
C TRP A 459 42.95 -37.82 49.60
N GLY A 460 43.18 -38.16 50.86
CA GLY A 460 44.33 -38.94 51.30
C GLY A 460 44.31 -40.34 50.70
N SER A 461 45.51 -40.77 50.29
CA SER A 461 45.81 -42.11 49.80
C SER A 461 45.46 -43.18 50.83
N VAL A 462 44.54 -44.06 50.53
CA VAL A 462 44.38 -45.35 51.20
C VAL A 462 45.19 -46.38 50.40
N ARG A 463 46.29 -46.93 50.99
CA ARG A 463 47.02 -48.07 50.44
C ARG A 463 46.31 -49.36 50.81
N PRO A 464 46.18 -50.31 49.89
CA PRO A 464 45.68 -51.65 50.25
C PRO A 464 46.74 -52.49 50.94
N ARG A 465 46.33 -53.24 51.92
CA ARG A 465 46.97 -54.46 52.37
C ARG A 465 46.38 -55.67 51.67
#